data_7cb5be8ba2e289fc3df38119bae857f5
#
_entry.id   7cb5be8ba2e289fc3df38119bae857f5
#
_cell.length_a   1.000
_cell.length_b   1.000
_cell.length_c   1.000
_cell.angle_alpha   90.00
_cell.angle_beta   90.00
_cell.angle_gamma   90.00
#
_symmetry.space_group_name_H-M   'P 1'
#
loop_
_entity.id
_entity.type
_entity.pdbx_description
1 polymer ?
#
loop_
_entity_poly.entity_id
_entity_poly.type
_entity_poly.pdbx_seq_one_letter_code
_entity_poly.pdbx_strand_id
1 'polypeptide(L)'
;MQQQLNGQHEASEELKERLKEMSQSKARAEFVSRQYIHDLYRFFKLWSRRHEIHDIFEDTLDLWNKEALSQALLHKEYINKLADYLFTHDDLAEAGILYDKSIELYNRKNAELWQKAGFIYQKIGSYKKAIDYYLQSDLLIPDNTWNNRHLAQCYRKEGNYPKALEYYNKVEQAQPDSLNR
;
A
#
# COMPACT_ATOMS: atom_id res chain seq x y z
N MET A 1 -60.42 -5.53 -9.86
CA MET A 1 -59.13 -5.98 -10.38
C MET A 1 -58.05 -4.88 -10.54
N GLN A 2 -58.40 -3.67 -11.00
CA GLN A 2 -57.44 -2.56 -11.14
C GLN A 2 -56.90 -1.98 -9.80
N GLN A 3 -57.66 -1.99 -8.72
CA GLN A 3 -57.21 -1.50 -7.41
C GLN A 3 -56.18 -2.40 -6.73
N GLN A 4 -56.20 -3.72 -7.00
CA GLN A 4 -55.17 -4.64 -6.45
C GLN A 4 -53.84 -4.53 -7.20
N LEU A 5 -53.83 -4.22 -8.47
CA LEU A 5 -52.63 -4.00 -9.27
C LEU A 5 -51.90 -2.69 -8.88
N ASN A 6 -52.65 -1.62 -8.57
CA ASN A 6 -52.06 -0.36 -8.14
C ASN A 6 -51.41 -0.47 -6.76
N GLY A 7 -52.02 -1.17 -5.79
CA GLY A 7 -51.43 -1.40 -4.47
C GLY A 7 -50.17 -2.25 -4.49
N GLN A 8 -50.06 -3.21 -5.41
CA GLN A 8 -48.81 -3.98 -5.59
C GLN A 8 -47.69 -3.15 -6.25
N HIS A 9 -48.05 -2.22 -7.11
CA HIS A 9 -47.06 -1.35 -7.77
C HIS A 9 -46.50 -0.30 -6.76
N GLU A 10 -47.39 0.32 -5.96
CA GLU A 10 -46.99 1.25 -4.91
C GLU A 10 -46.12 0.60 -3.83
N ALA A 11 -46.47 -0.61 -3.36
CA ALA A 11 -45.68 -1.38 -2.44
C ALA A 11 -44.29 -1.77 -2.99
N SER A 12 -44.19 -2.00 -4.29
CA SER A 12 -42.92 -2.34 -4.93
C SER A 12 -41.99 -1.13 -5.07
N GLU A 13 -42.55 0.05 -5.33
CA GLU A 13 -41.81 1.31 -5.39
C GLU A 13 -41.31 1.75 -4.02
N GLU A 14 -42.14 1.65 -3.01
CA GLU A 14 -41.77 1.96 -1.63
C GLU A 14 -40.66 1.01 -1.12
N LEU A 15 -40.69 -0.25 -1.50
CA LEU A 15 -39.66 -1.22 -1.19
C LEU A 15 -38.32 -0.89 -1.88
N LYS A 16 -38.37 -0.46 -3.14
CA LYS A 16 -37.19 -0.01 -3.89
C LYS A 16 -36.56 1.25 -3.29
N GLU A 17 -37.39 2.19 -2.86
CA GLU A 17 -36.91 3.42 -2.22
C GLU A 17 -36.22 3.11 -0.88
N ARG A 18 -36.82 2.28 -0.03
CA ARG A 18 -36.19 1.81 1.23
C ARG A 18 -34.89 1.07 1.01
N LEU A 19 -34.79 0.20 0.00
CA LEU A 19 -33.56 -0.50 -0.35
C LEU A 19 -32.48 0.49 -0.80
N LYS A 20 -32.86 1.52 -1.56
CA LYS A 20 -31.94 2.57 -2.02
C LYS A 20 -31.44 3.42 -0.85
N GLU A 21 -32.31 3.82 0.08
CA GLU A 21 -31.95 4.52 1.31
C GLU A 21 -31.03 3.67 2.21
N MET A 22 -31.33 2.39 2.39
CA MET A 22 -30.47 1.46 3.13
C MET A 22 -29.10 1.30 2.49
N SER A 23 -29.02 1.21 1.17
CA SER A 23 -27.74 1.12 0.46
C SER A 23 -26.92 2.41 0.59
N GLN A 24 -27.57 3.57 0.52
CA GLN A 24 -26.92 4.87 0.73
C GLN A 24 -26.45 5.05 2.18
N SER A 25 -27.25 4.63 3.16
CA SER A 25 -26.86 4.70 4.57
C SER A 25 -25.69 3.77 4.90
N LYS A 26 -25.68 2.58 4.31
CA LYS A 26 -24.56 1.64 4.44
C LYS A 26 -23.29 2.18 3.81
N ALA A 27 -23.35 2.72 2.59
CA ALA A 27 -22.21 3.32 1.91
C ALA A 27 -21.66 4.53 2.68
N ARG A 28 -22.57 5.35 3.26
CA ARG A 28 -22.18 6.47 4.12
C ARG A 28 -21.53 6.03 5.42
N ALA A 29 -22.07 4.98 6.06
CA ALA A 29 -21.48 4.41 7.28
C ALA A 29 -20.09 3.81 7.02
N GLU A 30 -19.91 3.13 5.88
CA GLU A 30 -18.59 2.63 5.45
C GLU A 30 -17.62 3.77 5.19
N PHE A 31 -18.04 4.83 4.51
CA PHE A 31 -17.20 6.02 4.26
C PHE A 31 -16.77 6.67 5.57
N VAL A 32 -17.71 6.92 6.49
CA VAL A 32 -17.43 7.51 7.81
C VAL A 32 -16.50 6.62 8.62
N SER A 33 -16.71 5.31 8.63
CA SER A 33 -15.85 4.35 9.34
C SER A 33 -14.41 4.37 8.78
N ARG A 34 -14.27 4.45 7.46
CA ARG A 34 -12.96 4.57 6.81
C ARG A 34 -12.26 5.86 7.20
N GLN A 35 -12.98 6.98 7.12
CA GLN A 35 -12.45 8.28 7.50
C GLN A 35 -12.02 8.30 8.97
N TYR A 36 -12.85 7.74 9.86
CA TYR A 36 -12.54 7.66 11.28
C TYR A 36 -11.27 6.82 11.56
N ILE A 37 -11.11 5.69 10.87
CA ILE A 37 -9.91 4.85 11.00
C ILE A 37 -8.66 5.62 10.51
N HIS A 38 -8.77 6.33 9.39
CA HIS A 38 -7.69 7.18 8.87
C HIS A 38 -7.29 8.28 9.85
N ASP A 39 -8.27 8.98 10.40
CA ASP A 39 -8.04 10.08 11.33
C ASP A 39 -7.48 9.58 12.66
N LEU A 40 -7.96 8.44 13.15
CA LEU A 40 -7.47 7.78 14.35
C LEU A 40 -5.99 7.34 14.18
N TYR A 41 -5.67 6.71 13.04
CA TYR A 41 -4.30 6.34 12.72
C TYR A 41 -3.38 7.56 12.65
N ARG A 42 -3.82 8.62 11.97
CA ARG A 42 -3.10 9.88 11.86
C ARG A 42 -2.89 10.54 13.22
N PHE A 43 -3.92 10.55 14.07
CA PHE A 43 -3.85 11.06 15.44
C PHE A 43 -2.80 10.31 16.26
N PHE A 44 -2.87 8.96 16.29
CA PHE A 44 -1.91 8.15 17.06
C PHE A 44 -0.48 8.27 16.52
N LYS A 45 -0.32 8.42 15.21
CA LYS A 45 0.99 8.64 14.60
C LYS A 45 1.58 10.00 14.98
N LEU A 46 0.79 11.07 14.95
CA LEU A 46 1.22 12.39 15.41
C LEU A 46 1.50 12.39 16.92
N TRP A 47 0.70 11.65 17.66
CA TRP A 47 0.86 11.48 19.10
C TRP A 47 2.15 10.72 19.46
N SER A 48 2.45 9.63 18.78
CA SER A 48 3.67 8.84 19.01
C SER A 48 4.97 9.59 18.70
N ARG A 49 4.89 10.62 17.86
CA ARG A 49 6.03 11.52 17.55
C ARG A 49 6.23 12.65 18.57
N ARG A 50 5.32 12.86 19.50
CA ARG A 50 5.46 13.86 20.57
C ARG A 50 6.25 13.26 21.72
N HIS A 51 7.54 13.51 21.74
CA HIS A 51 8.47 13.07 22.79
C HIS A 51 8.12 13.56 24.23
N GLU A 52 7.08 14.38 24.38
CA GLU A 52 6.68 14.96 25.67
C GLU A 52 5.74 14.08 26.49
N ILE A 53 5.28 12.93 25.96
CA ILE A 53 4.32 12.06 26.66
C ILE A 53 4.87 10.63 26.70
N HIS A 54 6.10 10.51 27.20
CA HIS A 54 6.81 9.22 27.24
C HIS A 54 6.22 8.22 28.25
N ASP A 55 5.42 8.70 29.22
CA ASP A 55 5.01 7.88 30.36
C ASP A 55 3.62 7.23 30.23
N ILE A 56 2.83 7.51 29.20
CA ILE A 56 1.45 6.98 29.11
C ILE A 56 1.34 5.76 28.20
N PHE A 57 2.31 5.56 27.28
CA PHE A 57 2.27 4.46 26.31
C PHE A 57 3.66 3.90 26.05
N GLU A 58 4.26 3.26 27.04
CA GLU A 58 5.47 2.44 26.83
C GLU A 58 5.22 1.23 25.93
N ASP A 59 3.97 0.78 25.82
CA ASP A 59 3.58 -0.19 24.82
C ASP A 59 3.35 0.54 23.50
N THR A 60 4.21 0.28 22.53
CA THR A 60 3.93 0.57 21.13
C THR A 60 2.51 0.09 20.84
N LEU A 61 1.60 1.03 20.55
CA LEU A 61 0.27 0.67 20.05
C LEU A 61 0.48 -0.08 18.75
N ASP A 62 0.71 -1.38 18.88
CA ASP A 62 0.75 -2.28 17.74
C ASP A 62 -0.68 -2.39 17.20
N LEU A 63 -1.06 -1.35 16.45
CA LEU A 63 -2.36 -1.26 15.80
C LEU A 63 -2.62 -2.47 14.90
N TRP A 64 -1.54 -3.14 14.47
CA TRP A 64 -1.55 -4.32 13.61
C TRP A 64 -1.98 -5.59 14.35
N ASN A 65 -1.71 -5.70 15.64
CA ASN A 65 -2.07 -6.85 16.47
C ASN A 65 -3.46 -6.72 17.09
N LYS A 66 -4.16 -5.59 16.89
CA LYS A 66 -5.56 -5.47 17.31
C LYS A 66 -6.47 -6.10 16.26
N GLU A 67 -7.13 -7.17 16.64
CA GLU A 67 -7.96 -8.04 15.80
C GLU A 67 -9.00 -7.28 14.94
N ALA A 68 -9.60 -6.22 15.47
CA ALA A 68 -10.57 -5.41 14.74
C ALA A 68 -9.93 -4.59 13.59
N LEU A 69 -8.71 -4.09 13.80
CA LEU A 69 -7.98 -3.33 12.76
C LEU A 69 -7.31 -4.27 11.75
N SER A 70 -6.77 -5.40 12.21
CA SER A 70 -6.20 -6.42 11.34
C SER A 70 -7.25 -6.97 10.38
N GLN A 71 -8.48 -7.23 10.84
CA GLN A 71 -9.57 -7.68 9.97
C GLN A 71 -10.02 -6.62 8.95
N ALA A 72 -10.08 -5.33 9.34
CA ALA A 72 -10.42 -4.25 8.40
C ALA A 72 -9.30 -4.00 7.36
N LEU A 73 -8.04 -4.18 7.76
CA LEU A 73 -6.87 -4.01 6.91
C LEU A 73 -6.54 -5.26 6.09
N LEU A 74 -7.12 -6.42 6.45
CA LEU A 74 -6.98 -7.67 5.70
C LEU A 74 -7.59 -7.60 4.28
N HIS A 75 -8.35 -6.58 3.94
CA HIS A 75 -8.72 -6.35 2.55
C HIS A 75 -7.53 -5.82 1.74
N LYS A 76 -7.07 -6.63 0.79
CA LYS A 76 -5.96 -6.35 -0.13
C LYS A 76 -5.93 -4.91 -0.67
N GLU A 77 -7.09 -4.39 -1.05
CA GLU A 77 -7.21 -3.05 -1.60
C GLU A 77 -6.92 -1.96 -0.57
N TYR A 78 -7.24 -2.18 0.70
CA TYR A 78 -7.02 -1.19 1.75
C TYR A 78 -5.55 -1.10 2.15
N ILE A 79 -4.86 -2.24 2.29
CA ILE A 79 -3.44 -2.25 2.64
C ILE A 79 -2.64 -1.48 1.59
N ASN A 80 -2.89 -1.75 0.30
CA ASN A 80 -2.17 -1.08 -0.78
C ASN A 80 -2.49 0.41 -0.85
N LYS A 81 -3.78 0.79 -0.76
CA LYS A 81 -4.18 2.20 -0.77
C LYS A 81 -3.61 2.97 0.43
N LEU A 82 -3.56 2.33 1.60
CA LEU A 82 -2.97 2.94 2.79
C LEU A 82 -1.44 3.06 2.65
N ALA A 83 -0.78 2.04 2.10
CA ALA A 83 0.65 2.08 1.81
C ALA A 83 0.99 3.19 0.80
N ASP A 84 0.22 3.30 -0.29
CA ASP A 84 0.37 4.37 -1.29
C ASP A 84 0.13 5.75 -0.66
N TYR A 85 -0.87 5.89 0.22
CA TYR A 85 -1.14 7.13 0.94
C TYR A 85 0.04 7.53 1.84
N LEU A 86 0.55 6.61 2.65
CA LEU A 86 1.69 6.85 3.53
C LEU A 86 2.95 7.20 2.74
N PHE A 87 3.16 6.52 1.63
CA PHE A 87 4.25 6.84 0.71
C PHE A 87 4.18 8.26 0.18
N THR A 88 2.99 8.72 -0.25
CA THR A 88 2.80 10.10 -0.75
C THR A 88 2.95 11.17 0.33
N HIS A 89 2.80 10.80 1.61
CA HIS A 89 3.00 11.70 2.76
C HIS A 89 4.37 11.55 3.43
N ASP A 90 5.32 10.93 2.73
CA ASP A 90 6.71 10.72 3.16
C ASP A 90 6.87 9.85 4.42
N ASP A 91 5.86 9.05 4.74
CA ASP A 91 5.87 8.09 5.83
C ASP A 91 6.40 6.74 5.36
N LEU A 92 7.65 6.76 4.90
CA LEU A 92 8.27 5.65 4.19
C LEU A 92 8.42 4.39 5.04
N ALA A 93 8.70 4.51 6.33
CA ALA A 93 8.90 3.37 7.21
C ALA A 93 7.63 2.52 7.33
N GLU A 94 6.50 3.17 7.64
CA GLU A 94 5.21 2.50 7.76
C GLU A 94 4.66 2.02 6.42
N ALA A 95 4.86 2.81 5.35
CA ALA A 95 4.53 2.38 4.01
C ALA A 95 5.26 1.07 3.65
N GLY A 96 6.56 0.96 4.00
CA GLY A 96 7.35 -0.25 3.79
C GLY A 96 6.77 -1.45 4.51
N ILE A 97 6.42 -1.31 5.80
CA ILE A 97 5.79 -2.38 6.60
C ILE A 97 4.48 -2.85 5.97
N LEU A 98 3.68 -1.92 5.43
CA LEU A 98 2.42 -2.26 4.79
C LEU A 98 2.60 -3.01 3.49
N TYR A 99 3.56 -2.59 2.66
CA TYR A 99 3.87 -3.33 1.44
C TYR A 99 4.42 -4.72 1.75
N ASP A 100 5.26 -4.88 2.78
CA ASP A 100 5.73 -6.19 3.24
C ASP A 100 4.56 -7.10 3.58
N LYS A 101 3.62 -6.63 4.40
CA LYS A 101 2.42 -7.38 4.77
C LYS A 101 1.52 -7.67 3.56
N SER A 102 1.35 -6.71 2.64
CA SER A 102 0.58 -6.93 1.43
C SER A 102 1.18 -8.01 0.53
N ILE A 103 2.49 -8.02 0.38
CA ILE A 103 3.22 -9.04 -0.39
C ILE A 103 3.06 -10.42 0.28
N GLU A 104 3.23 -10.47 1.60
CA GLU A 104 3.14 -11.73 2.36
C GLU A 104 1.74 -12.35 2.27
N LEU A 105 0.71 -11.54 2.48
CA LEU A 105 -0.67 -12.03 2.58
C LEU A 105 -1.33 -12.29 1.23
N TYR A 106 -1.04 -11.49 0.21
CA TYR A 106 -1.88 -11.48 -0.97
C TYR A 106 -1.18 -11.61 -2.32
N ASN A 107 0.09 -11.19 -2.44
CA ASN A 107 0.62 -10.92 -3.77
C ASN A 107 2.10 -11.20 -3.99
N ARG A 108 2.59 -12.35 -3.59
CA ARG A 108 3.97 -12.78 -3.94
C ARG A 108 4.23 -12.81 -5.46
N LYS A 109 3.18 -12.83 -6.28
CA LYS A 109 3.27 -12.86 -7.76
C LYS A 109 3.09 -11.48 -8.41
N ASN A 110 3.01 -10.39 -7.65
CA ASN A 110 2.85 -9.05 -8.21
C ASN A 110 4.19 -8.30 -8.22
N ALA A 111 4.82 -8.23 -9.39
CA ALA A 111 6.11 -7.55 -9.57
C ALA A 111 6.07 -6.06 -9.19
N GLU A 112 4.95 -5.37 -9.45
CA GLU A 112 4.79 -3.95 -9.11
C GLU A 112 4.87 -3.71 -7.60
N LEU A 113 4.29 -4.58 -6.76
CA LEU A 113 4.37 -4.44 -5.31
C LEU A 113 5.81 -4.66 -4.82
N TRP A 114 6.54 -5.61 -5.39
CA TRP A 114 7.95 -5.80 -5.10
C TRP A 114 8.78 -4.57 -5.47
N GLN A 115 8.48 -3.94 -6.62
CA GLN A 115 9.14 -2.70 -7.05
C GLN A 115 8.86 -1.54 -6.11
N LYS A 116 7.59 -1.35 -5.72
CA LYS A 116 7.18 -0.30 -4.77
C LYS A 116 7.87 -0.47 -3.41
N ALA A 117 7.85 -1.69 -2.86
CA ALA A 117 8.55 -2.00 -1.62
C ALA A 117 10.06 -1.76 -1.73
N GLY A 118 10.69 -2.26 -2.80
CA GLY A 118 12.11 -2.02 -3.08
C GLY A 118 12.45 -0.54 -3.15
N PHE A 119 11.61 0.26 -3.80
CA PHE A 119 11.81 1.70 -3.91
C PHE A 119 11.74 2.42 -2.56
N ILE A 120 10.81 2.03 -1.71
CA ILE A 120 10.70 2.56 -0.35
C ILE A 120 11.95 2.23 0.46
N TYR A 121 12.40 0.97 0.46
CA TYR A 121 13.60 0.58 1.20
C TYR A 121 14.86 1.23 0.65
N GLN A 122 14.92 1.49 -0.66
CA GLN A 122 15.99 2.28 -1.26
C GLN A 122 15.96 3.73 -0.74
N LYS A 123 14.79 4.36 -0.62
CA LYS A 123 14.63 5.71 -0.08
C LYS A 123 15.02 5.81 1.40
N ILE A 124 14.69 4.81 2.18
CA ILE A 124 15.07 4.72 3.61
C ILE A 124 16.58 4.46 3.78
N GLY A 125 17.28 4.04 2.72
CA GLY A 125 18.70 3.69 2.78
C GLY A 125 18.97 2.22 3.12
N SER A 126 17.95 1.38 3.21
CA SER A 126 18.07 -0.07 3.43
C SER A 126 18.36 -0.79 2.11
N TYR A 127 19.53 -0.52 1.51
CA TYR A 127 19.85 -0.96 0.16
C TYR A 127 19.87 -2.48 -0.02
N LYS A 128 20.32 -3.24 0.98
CA LYS A 128 20.30 -4.71 0.94
C LYS A 128 18.88 -5.25 0.77
N LYS A 129 17.96 -4.75 1.60
CA LYS A 129 16.56 -5.16 1.54
C LYS A 129 15.92 -4.71 0.22
N ALA A 130 16.23 -3.50 -0.27
CA ALA A 130 15.79 -3.03 -1.57
C ALA A 130 16.26 -3.94 -2.72
N ILE A 131 17.50 -4.39 -2.69
CA ILE A 131 18.05 -5.33 -3.67
C ILE A 131 17.25 -6.62 -3.68
N ASP A 132 16.98 -7.20 -2.49
CA ASP A 132 16.20 -8.44 -2.39
C ASP A 132 14.82 -8.30 -3.03
N TYR A 133 14.14 -7.17 -2.80
CA TYR A 133 12.83 -6.90 -3.40
C TYR A 133 12.89 -6.69 -4.90
N TYR A 134 13.87 -5.96 -5.40
CA TYR A 134 14.06 -5.79 -6.82
C TYR A 134 14.42 -7.09 -7.54
N LEU A 135 15.19 -7.97 -6.91
CA LEU A 135 15.47 -9.29 -7.44
C LEU A 135 14.22 -10.18 -7.50
N GLN A 136 13.32 -10.09 -6.50
CA GLN A 136 12.04 -10.78 -6.57
C GLN A 136 11.16 -10.25 -7.71
N SER A 137 11.17 -8.93 -7.93
CA SER A 137 10.49 -8.34 -9.09
C SER A 137 11.08 -8.82 -10.42
N ASP A 138 12.41 -8.93 -10.51
CA ASP A 138 13.12 -9.38 -11.71
C ASP A 138 12.81 -10.84 -12.06
N LEU A 139 12.62 -11.69 -11.06
CA LEU A 139 12.14 -13.06 -11.26
C LEU A 139 10.74 -13.15 -11.88
N LEU A 140 9.89 -12.14 -11.63
CA LEU A 140 8.53 -12.11 -12.15
C LEU A 140 8.44 -11.42 -13.52
N ILE A 141 9.19 -10.35 -13.70
CA ILE A 141 9.29 -9.58 -14.96
C ILE A 141 10.77 -9.35 -15.24
N PRO A 142 11.42 -10.27 -15.94
CA PRO A 142 12.83 -10.15 -16.27
C PRO A 142 13.12 -8.94 -17.18
N ASP A 143 14.34 -8.43 -17.07
CA ASP A 143 14.88 -7.36 -17.92
C ASP A 143 14.09 -6.04 -17.90
N ASN A 144 13.33 -5.78 -16.84
CA ASN A 144 12.68 -4.48 -16.68
C ASN A 144 13.73 -3.37 -16.46
N THR A 145 13.83 -2.46 -17.40
CA THR A 145 14.84 -1.38 -17.41
C THR A 145 14.77 -0.51 -16.15
N TRP A 146 13.57 -0.19 -15.68
CA TRP A 146 13.38 0.57 -14.45
C TRP A 146 13.93 -0.19 -13.25
N ASN A 147 13.61 -1.48 -13.13
CA ASN A 147 14.09 -2.36 -12.06
C ASN A 147 15.62 -2.51 -12.08
N ASN A 148 16.19 -2.75 -13.26
CA ASN A 148 17.64 -2.87 -13.46
C ASN A 148 18.39 -1.59 -13.07
N ARG A 149 17.82 -0.41 -13.39
CA ARG A 149 18.39 0.89 -12.99
C ARG A 149 18.45 1.03 -11.46
N HIS A 150 17.38 0.67 -10.76
CA HIS A 150 17.31 0.74 -9.31
C HIS A 150 18.21 -0.29 -8.64
N LEU A 151 18.30 -1.51 -9.18
CA LEU A 151 19.27 -2.52 -8.74
C LEU A 151 20.71 -2.01 -8.85
N ALA A 152 21.07 -1.43 -10.00
CA ALA A 152 22.40 -0.85 -10.21
C ALA A 152 22.71 0.23 -9.17
N GLN A 153 21.76 1.12 -8.92
CA GLN A 153 21.92 2.18 -7.91
C GLN A 153 22.10 1.61 -6.50
N CYS A 154 21.32 0.61 -6.12
CA CYS A 154 21.42 -0.03 -4.80
C CYS A 154 22.76 -0.76 -4.64
N TYR A 155 23.20 -1.55 -5.64
CA TYR A 155 24.50 -2.20 -5.60
C TYR A 155 25.66 -1.20 -5.53
N ARG A 156 25.57 -0.06 -6.23
CA ARG A 156 26.55 1.01 -6.14
C ARG A 156 26.63 1.60 -4.72
N LYS A 157 25.48 1.80 -4.07
CA LYS A 157 25.40 2.32 -2.70
C LYS A 157 25.92 1.32 -1.66
N GLU A 158 25.78 0.02 -1.91
CA GLU A 158 26.36 -1.05 -1.10
C GLU A 158 27.86 -1.29 -1.39
N GLY A 159 28.46 -0.56 -2.35
CA GLY A 159 29.86 -0.71 -2.72
C GLY A 159 30.13 -1.91 -3.63
N ASN A 160 29.12 -2.63 -4.10
CA ASN A 160 29.27 -3.74 -5.03
C ASN A 160 29.30 -3.23 -6.48
N TYR A 161 30.42 -2.60 -6.84
CA TYR A 161 30.59 -1.98 -8.16
C TYR A 161 30.53 -2.96 -9.34
N PRO A 162 31.06 -4.21 -9.25
CA PRO A 162 30.92 -5.17 -10.34
C PRO A 162 29.47 -5.46 -10.71
N LYS A 163 28.63 -5.74 -9.72
CA LYS A 163 27.19 -5.97 -9.94
C LYS A 163 26.47 -4.70 -10.41
N ALA A 164 26.83 -3.54 -9.86
CA ALA A 164 26.25 -2.28 -10.31
C ALA A 164 26.52 -2.04 -11.81
N LEU A 165 27.75 -2.31 -12.26
CA LEU A 165 28.14 -2.18 -13.67
C LEU A 165 27.36 -3.17 -14.56
N GLU A 166 27.21 -4.41 -14.12
CA GLU A 166 26.42 -5.42 -14.85
C GLU A 166 25.00 -4.92 -15.13
N TYR A 167 24.31 -4.42 -14.09
CA TYR A 167 22.94 -3.93 -14.23
C TYR A 167 22.87 -2.61 -15.03
N TYR A 168 23.85 -1.71 -14.92
CA TYR A 168 23.92 -0.51 -15.78
C TYR A 168 24.09 -0.89 -17.24
N ASN A 169 24.92 -1.89 -17.56
CA ASN A 169 25.08 -2.38 -18.93
C ASN A 169 23.75 -2.95 -19.49
N LYS A 170 22.97 -3.68 -18.68
CA LYS A 170 21.63 -4.13 -19.09
C LYS A 170 20.70 -2.96 -19.42
N VAL A 171 20.74 -1.87 -18.62
CA VAL A 171 19.96 -0.66 -18.88
C VAL A 171 20.40 0.02 -20.17
N GLU A 172 21.71 0.14 -20.41
CA GLU A 172 22.26 0.76 -21.61
C GLU A 172 21.89 -0.04 -22.88
N GLN A 173 21.95 -1.36 -22.83
CA GLN A 173 21.56 -2.22 -23.94
C GLN A 173 20.06 -2.09 -24.27
N ALA A 174 19.21 -1.93 -23.26
CA ALA A 174 17.76 -1.79 -23.44
C ALA A 174 17.34 -0.38 -23.90
N GLN A 175 18.06 0.67 -23.46
CA GLN A 175 17.77 2.07 -23.76
C GLN A 175 19.07 2.90 -23.83
N PRO A 176 19.75 2.92 -24.97
CA PRO A 176 21.05 3.59 -25.10
C PRO A 176 21.04 5.08 -24.73
N ASP A 177 19.91 5.78 -24.95
CA ASP A 177 19.78 7.23 -24.71
C ASP A 177 19.33 7.59 -23.27
N SER A 178 19.05 6.63 -22.42
CA SER A 178 18.43 6.87 -21.10
C SER A 178 19.44 7.21 -19.99
N LEU A 179 20.73 7.00 -20.21
CA LEU A 179 21.79 7.28 -19.24
C LEU A 179 22.31 8.72 -19.32
N ASN A 180 21.99 9.44 -20.41
CA ASN A 180 22.47 10.81 -20.67
C ASN A 180 21.49 11.91 -20.24
N ARG A 181 20.46 11.59 -19.43
CA ARG A 181 19.51 12.59 -18.90
C ARG A 181 19.58 12.71 -17.38
#